data_7eb27fae242362c86e4cd72327944dba
#
_entry.id   7eb27fae242362c86e4cd72327944dba
#
_cell.length_a   1.000
_cell.length_b   1.000
_cell.length_c   1.000
_cell.angle_alpha   90.00
_cell.angle_beta   90.00
_cell.angle_gamma   90.00
#
_symmetry.space_group_name_H-M   'P 1'
#
loop_
_entity.id
_entity.type
_entity.pdbx_description
1 polymer ?
#
loop_
_entity_poly.entity_id
_entity_poly.type
_entity_poly.pdbx_seq_one_letter_code
_entity_poly.pdbx_strand_id
1 'polypeptide(L)'
;MRNMSEFEALSRLLTVDYDVDEFSTDTLSYIGDAVYELFFRLRTLKEAKRRTGYQHELLTKLVNARGQSRALEFIDKLLTIEDRRVINRGYNSKGAKKRGNDIDYRRATALEALIGYLYVKGDFAHLEEILSKVMASVSTR
;
A
#
# COMPACT_ATOMS: atom_id res chain seq x y z
N MET A 1 -0.73 25.43 -9.10
CA MET A 1 -0.66 24.21 -9.95
C MET A 1 0.78 23.94 -10.38
N ARG A 2 1.19 22.68 -10.33
CA ARG A 2 2.56 22.32 -10.73
C ARG A 2 2.66 22.17 -12.23
N ASN A 3 3.78 22.58 -12.82
CA ASN A 3 4.00 22.44 -14.25
C ASN A 3 4.57 21.06 -14.60
N MET A 4 4.63 20.75 -15.89
CA MET A 4 5.06 19.43 -16.37
C MET A 4 6.51 19.10 -15.97
N SER A 5 7.42 20.10 -15.94
CA SER A 5 8.81 19.83 -15.57
C SER A 5 8.92 19.39 -14.10
N GLU A 6 8.04 19.88 -13.23
CA GLU A 6 7.98 19.44 -11.83
C GLU A 6 7.44 18.02 -11.72
N PHE A 7 6.42 17.66 -12.51
CA PHE A 7 5.92 16.29 -12.55
C PHE A 7 6.96 15.32 -13.12
N GLU A 8 7.70 15.75 -14.13
CA GLU A 8 8.79 14.94 -14.69
C GLU A 8 9.89 14.72 -13.64
N ALA A 9 10.24 15.74 -12.87
CA ALA A 9 11.22 15.62 -11.80
C ALA A 9 10.73 14.63 -10.73
N LEU A 10 9.47 14.72 -10.33
CA LEU A 10 8.86 13.80 -9.37
C LEU A 10 8.93 12.37 -9.88
N SER A 11 8.61 12.17 -11.16
CA SER A 11 8.67 10.86 -11.79
C SER A 11 10.08 10.28 -11.74
N ARG A 12 11.10 11.10 -12.08
CA ARG A 12 12.50 10.65 -12.03
C ARG A 12 12.94 10.28 -10.61
N LEU A 13 12.40 10.97 -9.60
CA LEU A 13 12.77 10.74 -8.21
C LEU A 13 12.11 9.46 -7.64
N LEU A 14 10.88 9.20 -8.02
CA LEU A 14 10.03 8.23 -7.32
C LEU A 14 9.56 7.06 -8.17
N THR A 15 9.98 6.94 -9.42
CA THR A 15 9.62 5.79 -10.25
C THR A 15 10.86 5.12 -10.81
N VAL A 16 10.68 3.85 -11.19
CA VAL A 16 11.74 3.06 -11.81
C VAL A 16 11.19 2.41 -13.08
N ASP A 17 12.09 2.05 -13.98
CA ASP A 17 11.74 1.34 -15.20
C ASP A 17 12.35 -0.06 -15.15
N TYR A 18 11.80 -0.89 -14.26
CA TYR A 18 12.24 -2.27 -14.07
C TYR A 18 11.11 -3.23 -14.43
N ASP A 19 11.47 -4.43 -14.84
CA ASP A 19 10.52 -5.52 -15.00
C ASP A 19 10.13 -6.00 -13.59
N VAL A 20 8.88 -5.78 -13.20
CA VAL A 20 8.40 -6.12 -11.86
C VAL A 20 8.53 -7.62 -11.57
N ASP A 21 8.50 -8.45 -12.60
CA ASP A 21 8.58 -9.91 -12.42
C ASP A 21 9.98 -10.39 -12.04
N GLU A 22 10.99 -9.52 -12.10
CA GLU A 22 12.33 -9.85 -11.64
C GLU A 22 12.49 -9.81 -10.13
N PHE A 23 11.50 -9.28 -9.40
CA PHE A 23 11.62 -9.08 -7.96
C PHE A 23 10.81 -10.09 -7.17
N SER A 24 11.37 -10.51 -6.03
CA SER A 24 10.67 -11.40 -5.12
C SER A 24 9.48 -10.70 -4.48
N THR A 25 8.52 -11.49 -4.03
CA THR A 25 7.34 -10.97 -3.33
C THR A 25 7.75 -10.23 -2.06
N ASP A 26 8.76 -10.73 -1.35
CA ASP A 26 9.25 -10.05 -0.13
C ASP A 26 9.84 -8.67 -0.45
N THR A 27 10.55 -8.55 -1.57
CA THR A 27 11.07 -7.26 -2.02
C THR A 27 9.92 -6.31 -2.35
N LEU A 28 8.89 -6.81 -3.02
CA LEU A 28 7.72 -5.99 -3.37
C LEU A 28 6.95 -5.57 -2.11
N SER A 29 6.81 -6.44 -1.12
CA SER A 29 6.19 -6.07 0.16
C SER A 29 6.96 -4.96 0.85
N TYR A 30 8.29 -5.02 0.81
CA TYR A 30 9.15 -4.00 1.41
C TYR A 30 8.91 -2.63 0.77
N ILE A 31 8.84 -2.57 -0.56
CA ILE A 31 8.52 -1.33 -1.29
C ILE A 31 7.09 -0.89 -1.00
N GLY A 32 6.16 -1.84 -1.02
CA GLY A 32 4.74 -1.55 -0.78
C GLY A 32 4.46 -0.96 0.58
N ASP A 33 5.19 -1.40 1.61
CA ASP A 33 5.09 -0.84 2.95
C ASP A 33 5.41 0.66 2.94
N ALA A 34 6.51 1.03 2.29
CA ALA A 34 6.93 2.43 2.18
C ALA A 34 5.92 3.28 1.39
N VAL A 35 5.44 2.76 0.26
CA VAL A 35 4.47 3.46 -0.59
C VAL A 35 3.15 3.65 0.15
N TYR A 36 2.64 2.61 0.78
CA TYR A 36 1.40 2.64 1.54
C TYR A 36 1.49 3.70 2.64
N GLU A 37 2.57 3.67 3.41
CA GLU A 37 2.75 4.59 4.53
C GLU A 37 2.90 6.02 4.05
N LEU A 38 3.69 6.27 3.01
CA LEU A 38 3.85 7.61 2.46
C LEU A 38 2.51 8.18 1.97
N PHE A 39 1.74 7.38 1.24
CA PHE A 39 0.44 7.84 0.73
C PHE A 39 -0.46 8.31 1.89
N PHE A 40 -0.59 7.51 2.94
CA PHE A 40 -1.48 7.84 4.04
C PHE A 40 -0.94 8.95 4.93
N ARG A 41 0.37 9.07 5.08
CA ARG A 41 0.95 10.23 5.77
C ARG A 41 0.61 11.51 5.04
N LEU A 42 0.69 11.51 3.72
CA LEU A 42 0.35 12.70 2.91
C LEU A 42 -1.15 13.01 2.99
N ARG A 43 -2.00 12.00 2.93
CA ARG A 43 -3.46 12.19 2.99
C ARG A 43 -3.97 12.64 4.36
N THR A 44 -3.24 12.35 5.40
CA THR A 44 -3.60 12.76 6.77
C THR A 44 -2.79 13.96 7.26
N LEU A 45 -2.01 14.58 6.39
CA LEU A 45 -1.08 15.64 6.77
C LEU A 45 -1.78 16.81 7.46
N LYS A 46 -2.93 17.22 6.97
CA LYS A 46 -3.70 18.32 7.58
C LYS A 46 -4.16 18.00 9.01
N GLU A 47 -4.27 16.73 9.36
CA GLU A 47 -4.70 16.34 10.71
C GLU A 47 -3.62 16.59 11.75
N ALA A 48 -2.36 16.72 11.32
CA ALA A 48 -1.26 17.07 12.21
C ALA A 48 -1.40 18.47 12.81
N LYS A 49 -2.21 19.33 12.17
CA LYS A 49 -2.45 20.70 12.64
C LYS A 49 -3.58 20.79 13.68
N ARG A 50 -4.34 19.72 13.87
CA ARG A 50 -5.53 19.75 14.72
C ARG A 50 -5.18 19.60 16.20
N ARG A 51 -4.46 18.57 16.55
CA ARG A 51 -3.94 18.35 17.90
C ARG A 51 -2.79 17.37 17.88
N THR A 52 -1.98 17.40 18.91
CA THR A 52 -0.82 16.52 19.05
C THR A 52 -1.27 15.06 18.98
N GLY A 53 -0.61 14.31 18.11
CA GLY A 53 -0.84 12.88 17.99
C GLY A 53 -2.02 12.46 17.15
N TYR A 54 -2.85 13.40 16.68
CA TYR A 54 -4.06 13.05 15.92
C TYR A 54 -3.73 12.33 14.62
N GLN A 55 -2.75 12.84 13.87
CA GLN A 55 -2.30 12.18 12.64
C GLN A 55 -1.79 10.77 12.92
N HIS A 56 -1.01 10.61 13.98
CA HIS A 56 -0.47 9.31 14.37
C HIS A 56 -1.58 8.32 14.71
N GLU A 57 -2.62 8.78 15.44
CA GLU A 57 -3.76 7.93 15.77
C GLU A 57 -4.48 7.41 14.52
N LEU A 58 -4.70 8.31 13.54
CA LEU A 58 -5.34 7.92 12.28
C LEU A 58 -4.47 6.94 11.50
N LEU A 59 -3.17 7.22 11.41
CA LEU A 59 -2.24 6.35 10.69
C LEU A 59 -2.18 4.95 11.30
N THR A 60 -2.16 4.86 12.62
CA THR A 60 -2.09 3.56 13.29
C THR A 60 -3.23 2.64 12.86
N LYS A 61 -4.43 3.19 12.66
CA LYS A 61 -5.59 2.39 12.20
C LYS A 61 -5.42 1.87 10.77
N LEU A 62 -4.63 2.55 9.96
CA LEU A 62 -4.41 2.19 8.56
C LEU A 62 -3.21 1.27 8.37
N VAL A 63 -2.13 1.54 9.11
CA VAL A 63 -0.83 0.91 8.84
C VAL A 63 -0.52 -0.31 9.71
N ASN A 64 -1.26 -0.56 10.79
CA ASN A 64 -1.02 -1.77 11.57
C ASN A 64 -1.59 -3.00 10.85
N ALA A 65 -1.16 -4.18 11.28
CA ALA A 65 -1.53 -5.44 10.60
C ALA A 65 -3.04 -5.65 10.54
N ARG A 66 -3.76 -5.33 11.62
CA ARG A 66 -5.21 -5.48 11.66
C ARG A 66 -5.92 -4.51 10.70
N GLY A 67 -5.43 -3.26 10.65
CA GLY A 67 -5.96 -2.25 9.73
C GLY A 67 -5.76 -2.65 8.27
N GLN A 68 -4.56 -3.12 7.94
CA GLN A 68 -4.25 -3.57 6.59
C GLN A 68 -5.03 -4.85 6.23
N SER A 69 -5.21 -5.75 7.19
CA SER A 69 -6.00 -6.97 6.98
C SER A 69 -7.45 -6.62 6.63
N ARG A 70 -8.04 -5.65 7.34
CA ARG A 70 -9.39 -5.17 7.03
C ARG A 70 -9.45 -4.46 5.69
N ALA A 71 -8.41 -3.67 5.39
CA ALA A 71 -8.33 -2.97 4.10
C ALA A 71 -8.36 -3.96 2.94
N LEU A 72 -7.66 -5.08 3.07
CA LEU A 72 -7.64 -6.11 2.04
C LEU A 72 -9.05 -6.65 1.76
N GLU A 73 -9.86 -6.86 2.79
CA GLU A 73 -11.26 -7.25 2.60
C GLU A 73 -12.06 -6.15 1.91
N PHE A 74 -11.83 -4.91 2.30
CA PHE A 74 -12.59 -3.78 1.81
C PHE A 74 -12.40 -3.53 0.32
N ILE A 75 -11.23 -3.85 -0.21
CA ILE A 75 -10.90 -3.66 -1.63
C ILE A 75 -11.21 -4.87 -2.51
N ASP A 76 -11.76 -5.94 -1.94
CA ASP A 76 -11.92 -7.22 -2.63
C ASP A 76 -12.54 -7.10 -4.02
N LYS A 77 -13.58 -6.28 -4.17
CA LYS A 77 -14.29 -6.14 -5.45
C LYS A 77 -13.48 -5.41 -6.52
N LEU A 78 -12.42 -4.71 -6.13
CA LEU A 78 -11.55 -4.00 -7.07
C LEU A 78 -10.42 -4.88 -7.61
N LEU A 79 -10.23 -6.06 -7.04
CA LEU A 79 -9.09 -6.90 -7.34
C LEU A 79 -9.25 -7.63 -8.67
N THR A 80 -8.23 -7.51 -9.51
CA THR A 80 -8.13 -8.27 -10.76
C THR A 80 -7.60 -9.67 -10.47
N ILE A 81 -7.62 -10.54 -11.48
CA ILE A 81 -7.02 -11.87 -11.37
C ILE A 81 -5.53 -11.76 -11.06
N GLU A 82 -4.84 -10.83 -11.71
CA GLU A 82 -3.41 -10.61 -11.45
C GLU A 82 -3.16 -10.12 -10.04
N ASP A 83 -3.98 -9.21 -9.53
CA ASP A 83 -3.90 -8.73 -8.16
C ASP A 83 -4.00 -9.90 -7.18
N ARG A 84 -4.94 -10.81 -7.41
CA ARG A 84 -5.15 -11.96 -6.53
C ARG A 84 -3.97 -12.92 -6.54
N ARG A 85 -3.29 -13.06 -7.68
CA ARG A 85 -2.06 -13.86 -7.77
C ARG A 85 -0.95 -13.27 -6.90
N VAL A 86 -0.77 -11.96 -6.98
CA VAL A 86 0.24 -11.26 -6.18
C VAL A 86 -0.09 -11.37 -4.69
N ILE A 87 -1.35 -11.15 -4.33
CA ILE A 87 -1.82 -11.27 -2.94
C ILE A 87 -1.56 -12.67 -2.41
N ASN A 88 -1.89 -13.69 -3.20
CA ASN A 88 -1.68 -15.09 -2.77
C ASN A 88 -0.20 -15.38 -2.53
N ARG A 89 0.68 -14.92 -3.42
CA ARG A 89 2.13 -15.08 -3.24
C ARG A 89 2.61 -14.34 -2.00
N GLY A 90 2.10 -13.13 -1.77
CA GLY A 90 2.44 -12.35 -0.59
C GLY A 90 2.01 -13.01 0.70
N TYR A 91 0.80 -13.55 0.71
CA TYR A 91 0.25 -14.25 1.88
C TYR A 91 1.08 -15.49 2.25
N ASN A 92 1.66 -16.15 1.24
CA ASN A 92 2.44 -17.37 1.41
C ASN A 92 3.95 -17.16 1.39
N SER A 93 4.41 -15.91 1.40
CA SER A 93 5.84 -15.59 1.37
C SER A 93 6.53 -15.92 2.68
N LYS A 94 7.86 -16.01 2.65
CA LYS A 94 8.66 -16.20 3.86
C LYS A 94 8.45 -15.05 4.84
N GLY A 95 8.41 -13.82 4.33
CA GLY A 95 8.17 -12.64 5.16
C GLY A 95 6.83 -12.69 5.86
N ALA A 96 5.77 -13.12 5.17
CA ALA A 96 4.43 -13.25 5.74
C ALA A 96 4.40 -14.26 6.88
N LYS A 97 5.18 -15.33 6.78
CA LYS A 97 5.21 -16.41 7.78
C LYS A 97 6.22 -16.19 8.89
N LYS A 98 6.89 -15.05 8.88
CA LYS A 98 7.91 -14.70 9.88
C LYS A 98 7.37 -14.72 11.30
N ARG A 99 6.10 -14.44 11.50
CA ARG A 99 5.42 -14.48 12.80
C ARG A 99 4.51 -15.69 12.94
N GLY A 100 4.89 -16.81 12.35
CA GLY A 100 4.11 -18.03 12.38
C GLY A 100 2.84 -17.92 11.54
N ASN A 101 1.69 -18.32 12.09
CA ASN A 101 0.42 -18.29 11.37
C ASN A 101 -0.47 -17.13 11.82
N ASP A 102 0.13 -15.95 12.04
CA ASP A 102 -0.62 -14.74 12.33
C ASP A 102 -1.31 -14.27 11.05
N ILE A 103 -2.61 -14.49 10.97
CA ILE A 103 -3.41 -14.24 9.77
C ILE A 103 -3.40 -12.76 9.40
N ASP A 104 -3.57 -11.87 10.38
CA ASP A 104 -3.58 -10.43 10.10
C ASP A 104 -2.22 -9.96 9.56
N TYR A 105 -1.13 -10.46 10.13
CA TYR A 105 0.21 -10.14 9.65
C TYR A 105 0.43 -10.65 8.23
N ARG A 106 -0.02 -11.86 7.92
CA ARG A 106 0.11 -12.45 6.58
C ARG A 106 -0.71 -11.68 5.56
N ARG A 107 -1.91 -11.26 5.93
CA ARG A 107 -2.79 -10.46 5.05
C ARG A 107 -2.23 -9.05 4.82
N ALA A 108 -1.67 -8.45 5.86
CA ALA A 108 -1.00 -7.16 5.74
C ALA A 108 0.18 -7.24 4.77
N THR A 109 1.00 -8.28 4.90
CA THR A 109 2.13 -8.52 4.00
C THR A 109 1.64 -8.72 2.55
N ALA A 110 0.52 -9.43 2.36
CA ALA A 110 -0.07 -9.63 1.04
C ALA A 110 -0.53 -8.32 0.42
N LEU A 111 -1.16 -7.45 1.20
CA LEU A 111 -1.57 -6.13 0.72
C LEU A 111 -0.35 -5.31 0.31
N GLU A 112 0.68 -5.29 1.14
CA GLU A 112 1.91 -4.57 0.83
C GLU A 112 2.56 -5.09 -0.44
N ALA A 113 2.54 -6.41 -0.66
CA ALA A 113 3.07 -7.01 -1.89
C ALA A 113 2.31 -6.49 -3.12
N LEU A 114 0.99 -6.39 -3.05
CA LEU A 114 0.18 -5.84 -4.13
C LEU A 114 0.53 -4.37 -4.39
N ILE A 115 0.61 -3.57 -3.34
CA ILE A 115 0.93 -2.15 -3.46
C ILE A 115 2.31 -1.98 -4.13
N GLY A 116 3.30 -2.74 -3.66
CA GLY A 116 4.65 -2.70 -4.24
C GLY A 116 4.68 -3.16 -5.69
N TYR A 117 3.94 -4.21 -6.01
CA TYR A 117 3.82 -4.72 -7.37
C TYR A 117 3.29 -3.66 -8.32
N LEU A 118 2.17 -3.04 -7.96
CA LEU A 118 1.54 -2.01 -8.80
C LEU A 118 2.43 -0.78 -8.95
N TYR A 119 3.13 -0.41 -7.90
CA TYR A 119 4.03 0.74 -7.92
C TYR A 119 5.22 0.50 -8.84
N VAL A 120 5.93 -0.61 -8.67
CA VAL A 120 7.10 -0.93 -9.50
C VAL A 120 6.70 -1.14 -10.96
N LYS A 121 5.56 -1.79 -11.19
CA LYS A 121 5.02 -1.99 -12.53
C LYS A 121 4.63 -0.68 -13.21
N GLY A 122 4.31 0.35 -12.42
CA GLY A 122 3.87 1.63 -12.95
C GLY A 122 2.37 1.72 -13.21
N ASP A 123 1.59 0.80 -12.66
CA ASP A 123 0.12 0.84 -12.81
C ASP A 123 -0.46 1.78 -11.74
N PHE A 124 -0.19 3.06 -11.92
CA PHE A 124 -0.54 4.08 -10.93
C PHE A 124 -2.05 4.36 -10.87
N ALA A 125 -2.75 4.23 -11.97
CA ALA A 125 -4.20 4.44 -11.98
C ALA A 125 -4.90 3.41 -11.09
N HIS A 126 -4.54 2.14 -11.24
CA HIS A 126 -5.12 1.08 -10.41
C HIS A 126 -4.66 1.18 -8.95
N LEU A 127 -3.39 1.54 -8.74
CA LEU A 127 -2.86 1.76 -7.39
C LEU A 127 -3.64 2.87 -6.68
N GLU A 128 -3.89 3.99 -7.36
CA GLU A 128 -4.66 5.10 -6.80
C GLU A 128 -6.08 4.65 -6.43
N GLU A 129 -6.71 3.88 -7.30
CA GLU A 129 -8.05 3.35 -7.05
C GLU A 129 -8.09 2.52 -5.77
N ILE A 130 -7.12 1.62 -5.61
CA ILE A 130 -7.01 0.76 -4.43
C ILE A 130 -6.76 1.59 -3.17
N LEU A 131 -5.76 2.46 -3.20
CA LEU A 131 -5.40 3.27 -2.02
C LEU A 131 -6.53 4.21 -1.61
N SER A 132 -7.24 4.80 -2.58
CA SER A 132 -8.38 5.66 -2.31
C SER A 132 -9.52 4.89 -1.66
N LYS A 133 -9.74 3.65 -2.09
CA LYS A 133 -10.76 2.79 -1.49
C LYS A 133 -10.39 2.42 -0.06
N VAL A 134 -9.11 2.14 0.20
CA VAL A 134 -8.63 1.89 1.58
C VAL A 134 -8.89 3.11 2.46
N MET A 135 -8.58 4.32 1.96
CA MET A 135 -8.81 5.54 2.72
C MET A 135 -10.29 5.70 3.06
N ALA A 136 -11.18 5.39 2.13
CA ALA A 136 -12.62 5.45 2.35
C ALA A 136 -13.07 4.48 3.46
N SER A 137 -12.35 3.38 3.68
CA SER A 137 -12.71 2.39 4.69
C SER A 137 -12.68 2.95 6.12
N VAL A 138 -11.84 3.95 6.38
CA VAL A 138 -11.78 4.59 7.70
C VAL A 138 -12.67 5.82 7.78
N SER A 139 -13.00 6.43 6.64
CA SER A 139 -13.86 7.63 6.59
C SER A 139 -15.33 7.30 6.81
N THR A 140 -15.73 6.04 6.61
CA THR A 140 -17.12 5.62 6.74
C THR A 140 -17.52 5.19 8.15
N ARG A 141 -16.64 5.36 9.12
CA ARG A 141 -16.91 4.98 10.51
C ARG A 141 -17.40 6.12 11.37
#